data_36a45d4050e68718efb55842867f00b0
#
_entry.id   36a45d4050e68718efb55842867f00b0
#
_cell.length_a   1.000
_cell.length_b   1.000
_cell.length_c   1.000
_cell.angle_alpha   90.00
_cell.angle_beta   90.00
_cell.angle_gamma   90.00
#
_symmetry.space_group_name_H-M   'P 1'
#
loop_
_entity.id
_entity.type
_entity.pdbx_description
1 polymer ?
#
loop_
_entity_poly.entity_id
_entity_poly.type
_entity_poly.pdbx_seq_one_letter_code
_entity_poly.pdbx_strand_id
1 'polypeptide(L)'
;MNKIKTVCLTAAIASSSFSFAGGLLTNTNQNIAFNRMMSREASIGIDGVYFNPAGVAFLGQGHHLSLNWQLAYQHRSIKNDYQLFTNNVNNPFTPRTFKGKAFAPVIPSLQYAYNKGHWSFQANLALAGGGGKCTFDNGLGSFEKIVSETAMGACKLAQVVDGVAAQYGVPAVFQSKFGTDGKYTYDSYMHGRQYYYGISIGAAYKVNDNFAVYGGVRTVYALCNYYGYVRDIKVGNMPLYQVLDPTKTTAADIELSCDQTGLGFTPMIGVDFKTGRWNFSAKYEFKTRMRLKNKSVNQTPSIGNLDGNLRNAYLAGGVPEA
;
A
#
# COMPACT_ATOMS: atom_id res chain seq x y z
N MET A 1 -9.34 -30.23 -28.52
CA MET A 1 -9.84 -29.10 -27.71
C MET A 1 -8.96 -28.75 -26.48
N ASN A 2 -8.17 -29.69 -25.98
CA ASN A 2 -7.33 -29.44 -24.77
C ASN A 2 -6.00 -28.69 -25.04
N LYS A 3 -5.41 -28.82 -26.23
CA LYS A 3 -4.12 -28.16 -26.57
C LYS A 3 -4.23 -26.63 -26.68
N ILE A 4 -5.37 -26.12 -27.21
CA ILE A 4 -5.60 -24.67 -27.32
C ILE A 4 -5.77 -24.04 -25.93
N LYS A 5 -6.51 -24.70 -25.03
CA LYS A 5 -6.69 -24.22 -23.63
C LYS A 5 -5.38 -24.19 -22.87
N THR A 6 -4.52 -25.18 -23.08
CA THR A 6 -3.19 -25.25 -22.45
C THR A 6 -2.28 -24.15 -22.99
N VAL A 7 -2.28 -23.89 -24.31
CA VAL A 7 -1.51 -22.82 -24.93
C VAL A 7 -1.98 -21.42 -24.45
N CYS A 8 -3.31 -21.20 -24.38
CA CYS A 8 -3.85 -19.94 -23.84
C CYS A 8 -3.54 -19.76 -22.36
N LEU A 9 -3.57 -20.82 -21.55
CA LEU A 9 -3.21 -20.75 -20.13
C LEU A 9 -1.72 -20.48 -19.94
N THR A 10 -0.87 -21.14 -20.74
CA THR A 10 0.60 -20.90 -20.69
C THR A 10 0.95 -19.49 -21.17
N ALA A 11 0.28 -18.96 -22.19
CA ALA A 11 0.44 -17.59 -22.66
C ALA A 11 -0.03 -16.56 -21.63
N ALA A 12 -1.13 -16.82 -20.92
CA ALA A 12 -1.64 -15.98 -19.84
C ALA A 12 -0.68 -15.97 -18.62
N ILE A 13 -0.08 -17.11 -18.28
CA ILE A 13 0.93 -17.22 -17.20
C ILE A 13 2.24 -16.55 -17.61
N ALA A 14 2.67 -16.70 -18.87
CA ALA A 14 3.87 -16.06 -19.39
C ALA A 14 3.74 -14.52 -19.49
N SER A 15 2.53 -14.00 -19.78
CA SER A 15 2.29 -12.56 -19.82
C SER A 15 2.22 -11.92 -18.43
N SER A 16 1.91 -12.67 -17.38
CA SER A 16 1.91 -12.18 -16.00
C SER A 16 3.32 -12.00 -15.41
N SER A 17 4.35 -12.59 -16.00
CA SER A 17 5.74 -12.49 -15.54
C SER A 17 6.45 -11.16 -15.89
N PHE A 18 5.85 -10.31 -16.72
CA PHE A 18 6.36 -8.98 -17.07
C PHE A 18 5.59 -7.81 -16.43
N SER A 19 4.88 -8.04 -15.34
CA SER A 19 4.30 -6.95 -14.59
C SER A 19 5.44 -6.18 -13.88
N PHE A 20 5.92 -5.13 -14.52
CA PHE A 20 6.71 -4.11 -13.86
C PHE A 20 5.78 -3.38 -12.91
N ALA A 21 5.76 -3.80 -11.65
CA ALA A 21 5.14 -3.02 -10.60
C ALA A 21 5.84 -1.65 -10.60
N GLY A 22 5.07 -0.59 -10.86
CA GLY A 22 5.57 0.78 -10.85
C GLY A 22 6.33 1.04 -9.56
N GLY A 23 7.47 1.73 -9.66
CA GLY A 23 8.25 2.14 -8.51
C GLY A 23 7.45 3.07 -7.60
N LEU A 24 7.99 3.31 -6.41
CA LEU A 24 7.43 4.28 -5.48
C LEU A 24 7.35 5.67 -6.12
N LEU A 25 6.21 6.35 -5.94
CA LEU A 25 6.09 7.74 -6.33
C LEU A 25 7.04 8.60 -5.50
N THR A 26 7.91 9.33 -6.19
CA THR A 26 8.80 10.31 -5.55
C THR A 26 7.99 11.53 -5.09
N ASN A 27 8.34 12.06 -3.94
CA ASN A 27 7.77 13.30 -3.43
C ASN A 27 8.55 14.49 -3.98
N THR A 28 7.96 15.25 -4.87
CA THR A 28 8.58 16.41 -5.51
C THR A 28 8.36 17.71 -4.73
N ASN A 29 7.34 17.80 -3.90
CA ASN A 29 7.06 18.98 -3.09
C ASN A 29 7.98 19.05 -1.85
N GLN A 30 9.25 19.35 -2.05
CA GLN A 30 10.27 19.42 -1.00
C GLN A 30 10.66 20.85 -0.60
N ASN A 31 10.04 21.86 -1.20
CA ASN A 31 10.26 23.26 -0.84
C ASN A 31 8.97 24.04 -1.11
N ILE A 32 8.66 25.03 -0.29
CA ILE A 32 7.44 25.84 -0.43
C ILE A 32 7.39 26.60 -1.76
N ALA A 33 8.53 26.89 -2.37
CA ALA A 33 8.61 27.51 -3.69
C ALA A 33 7.92 26.68 -4.77
N PHE A 34 7.86 25.35 -4.61
CA PHE A 34 7.13 24.45 -5.52
C PHE A 34 5.62 24.75 -5.56
N ASN A 35 5.02 25.17 -4.44
CA ASN A 35 3.60 25.51 -4.40
C ASN A 35 3.27 26.79 -5.18
N ARG A 36 4.25 27.68 -5.36
CA ARG A 36 4.09 28.89 -6.19
C ARG A 36 4.26 28.60 -7.67
N MET A 37 5.21 27.73 -8.01
CA MET A 37 5.54 27.37 -9.37
C MET A 37 6.10 25.95 -9.36
N MET A 38 5.36 25.02 -9.95
CA MET A 38 5.72 23.59 -9.94
C MET A 38 6.91 23.26 -10.84
N SER A 39 7.14 24.04 -11.90
CA SER A 39 8.31 23.90 -12.78
C SER A 39 9.53 24.59 -12.16
N ARG A 40 10.27 23.84 -11.33
CA ARG A 40 11.44 24.33 -10.60
C ARG A 40 12.78 23.85 -11.17
N GLU A 41 12.75 22.98 -12.16
CA GLU A 41 13.92 22.25 -12.67
C GLU A 41 15.00 23.16 -13.24
N ALA A 42 14.66 24.33 -13.76
CA ALA A 42 15.62 25.32 -14.26
C ALA A 42 15.74 26.56 -13.35
N SER A 43 15.14 26.53 -12.16
CA SER A 43 15.22 27.67 -11.23
C SER A 43 16.58 27.73 -10.53
N ILE A 44 17.15 28.92 -10.46
CA ILE A 44 18.36 29.20 -9.65
C ILE A 44 17.88 29.73 -8.30
N GLY A 45 17.95 28.89 -7.27
CA GLY A 45 17.52 29.16 -5.91
C GLY A 45 18.02 28.09 -4.96
N ILE A 46 17.82 28.27 -3.64
CA ILE A 46 18.24 27.26 -2.66
C ILE A 46 17.47 25.94 -2.79
N ASP A 47 16.24 25.98 -3.26
CA ASP A 47 15.47 24.79 -3.60
C ASP A 47 16.07 23.99 -4.77
N GLY A 48 16.97 24.60 -5.55
CA GLY A 48 17.78 23.96 -6.56
C GLY A 48 18.62 22.80 -6.01
N VAL A 49 18.98 22.79 -4.74
CA VAL A 49 19.65 21.63 -4.11
C VAL A 49 18.90 20.32 -4.35
N TYR A 50 17.57 20.38 -4.51
CA TYR A 50 16.76 19.24 -4.95
C TYR A 50 16.47 19.26 -6.44
N PHE A 51 16.01 20.41 -6.99
CA PHE A 51 15.47 20.46 -8.36
C PHE A 51 16.56 20.64 -9.43
N ASN A 52 17.48 21.60 -9.23
CA ASN A 52 18.53 22.00 -10.15
C ASN A 52 19.86 22.20 -9.41
N PRO A 53 20.49 21.10 -8.94
CA PRO A 53 21.67 21.24 -8.09
C PRO A 53 22.89 21.85 -8.77
N ALA A 54 23.03 21.74 -10.10
CA ALA A 54 24.08 22.43 -10.83
C ALA A 54 23.88 23.95 -10.81
N GLY A 55 22.63 24.44 -10.94
CA GLY A 55 22.31 25.85 -10.91
C GLY A 55 22.54 26.53 -9.57
N VAL A 56 22.60 25.79 -8.47
CA VAL A 56 22.93 26.34 -7.13
C VAL A 56 24.33 26.96 -7.09
N ALA A 57 25.26 26.50 -7.95
CA ALA A 57 26.59 27.10 -8.07
C ALA A 57 26.58 28.55 -8.56
N PHE A 58 25.46 29.01 -9.14
CA PHE A 58 25.28 30.41 -9.56
C PHE A 58 24.69 31.31 -8.48
N LEU A 59 24.35 30.80 -7.29
CA LEU A 59 24.02 31.61 -6.14
C LEU A 59 25.25 32.37 -5.62
N GLY A 60 25.03 33.39 -4.84
CA GLY A 60 26.10 34.15 -4.21
C GLY A 60 27.02 33.29 -3.37
N GLN A 61 28.21 33.86 -3.02
CA GLN A 61 29.15 33.17 -2.14
C GLN A 61 28.60 33.09 -0.73
N GLY A 62 28.99 32.05 0.03
CA GLY A 62 28.60 31.83 1.41
C GLY A 62 27.59 30.75 1.65
N HIS A 63 26.90 30.83 2.76
CA HIS A 63 25.95 29.81 3.21
C HIS A 63 24.53 30.16 2.80
N HIS A 64 23.82 29.17 2.26
CA HIS A 64 22.42 29.25 1.91
C HIS A 64 21.67 28.14 2.63
N LEU A 65 20.57 28.48 3.30
CA LEU A 65 19.78 27.55 4.08
C LEU A 65 18.29 27.77 3.82
N SER A 66 17.55 26.71 3.65
CA SER A 66 16.10 26.72 3.61
C SER A 66 15.55 25.59 4.47
N LEU A 67 14.68 25.95 5.42
CA LEU A 67 13.91 25.00 6.22
C LEU A 67 12.44 25.15 5.86
N ASN A 68 11.79 24.06 5.53
CA ASN A 68 10.39 24.04 5.17
C ASN A 68 9.64 23.02 6.01
N TRP A 69 8.39 23.33 6.28
CA TRP A 69 7.46 22.49 6.98
C TRP A 69 6.14 22.51 6.25
N GLN A 70 5.56 21.33 6.01
CA GLN A 70 4.26 21.17 5.39
C GLN A 70 3.39 20.30 6.30
N LEU A 71 2.08 20.56 6.25
CA LEU A 71 1.03 19.74 6.83
C LEU A 71 0.16 19.23 5.68
N ALA A 72 -0.09 17.94 5.65
CA ALA A 72 -0.97 17.34 4.64
C ALA A 72 -2.12 16.60 5.32
N TYR A 73 -3.33 16.90 4.88
CA TYR A 73 -4.55 16.20 5.26
C TYR A 73 -5.32 15.83 4.00
N GLN A 74 -5.67 14.54 3.88
CA GLN A 74 -6.36 14.03 2.71
C GLN A 74 -7.49 13.08 3.11
N HIS A 75 -8.63 13.22 2.45
CA HIS A 75 -9.69 12.22 2.44
C HIS A 75 -9.56 11.35 1.19
N ARG A 76 -9.72 10.06 1.37
CA ARG A 76 -9.80 9.10 0.27
C ARG A 76 -11.15 8.42 0.30
N SER A 77 -11.79 8.31 -0.86
CA SER A 77 -13.06 7.62 -1.02
C SER A 77 -12.92 6.58 -2.12
N ILE A 78 -13.16 5.33 -1.78
CA ILE A 78 -13.12 4.21 -2.72
C ILE A 78 -14.56 3.72 -2.86
N LYS A 79 -15.14 3.87 -4.05
CA LYS A 79 -16.46 3.33 -4.37
C LYS A 79 -16.30 1.94 -4.96
N ASN A 80 -17.15 1.02 -4.53
CA ASN A 80 -17.19 -0.36 -5.00
C ASN A 80 -18.64 -0.81 -5.14
N ASP A 81 -18.97 -1.39 -6.28
CA ASP A 81 -20.32 -1.81 -6.67
C ASP A 81 -20.51 -3.34 -6.65
N TYR A 82 -19.66 -4.06 -5.92
CA TYR A 82 -19.72 -5.50 -5.84
C TYR A 82 -21.05 -5.99 -5.24
N GLN A 83 -21.80 -6.79 -5.99
CA GLN A 83 -23.19 -7.13 -5.70
C GLN A 83 -23.38 -7.85 -4.35
N LEU A 84 -22.45 -8.72 -3.94
CA LEU A 84 -22.57 -9.46 -2.69
C LEU A 84 -22.46 -8.55 -1.45
N PHE A 85 -22.11 -7.27 -1.59
CA PHE A 85 -22.15 -6.32 -0.47
C PHE A 85 -23.58 -6.04 0.03
N THR A 86 -24.60 -6.29 -0.79
CA THR A 86 -26.01 -6.22 -0.37
C THR A 86 -26.37 -7.23 0.72
N ASN A 87 -25.56 -8.29 0.87
CA ASN A 87 -25.78 -9.33 1.88
C ASN A 87 -25.21 -8.96 3.26
N ASN A 88 -24.52 -7.82 3.39
CA ASN A 88 -24.04 -7.33 4.68
C ASN A 88 -25.23 -6.83 5.50
N VAL A 89 -25.49 -7.46 6.65
CA VAL A 89 -26.63 -7.12 7.52
C VAL A 89 -26.52 -5.70 8.05
N ASN A 90 -25.31 -5.24 8.38
CA ASN A 90 -25.09 -3.91 8.95
C ASN A 90 -25.16 -2.78 7.92
N ASN A 91 -24.92 -3.11 6.63
CA ASN A 91 -24.91 -2.12 5.55
C ASN A 91 -25.26 -2.78 4.21
N PRO A 92 -26.53 -3.03 3.91
CA PRO A 92 -26.99 -3.78 2.74
C PRO A 92 -27.07 -2.94 1.47
N PHE A 93 -26.14 -2.01 1.26
CA PHE A 93 -26.17 -1.10 0.11
C PHE A 93 -24.98 -1.31 -0.84
N THR A 94 -25.25 -1.15 -2.15
CA THR A 94 -24.26 -1.07 -3.20
C THR A 94 -24.69 0.04 -4.19
N PRO A 95 -23.80 0.88 -4.74
CA PRO A 95 -22.36 0.92 -4.49
C PRO A 95 -22.02 1.39 -3.07
N ARG A 96 -20.98 0.79 -2.49
CA ARG A 96 -20.47 1.13 -1.16
C ARG A 96 -19.25 2.05 -1.25
N THR A 97 -19.15 2.99 -0.30
CA THR A 97 -18.00 3.89 -0.20
C THR A 97 -17.18 3.57 1.04
N PHE A 98 -15.91 3.23 0.86
CA PHE A 98 -14.91 3.07 1.92
C PHE A 98 -14.14 4.38 2.05
N LYS A 99 -14.19 4.98 3.24
CA LYS A 99 -13.58 6.28 3.52
C LYS A 99 -12.26 6.11 4.25
N GLY A 100 -11.19 6.65 3.69
CA GLY A 100 -9.86 6.70 4.28
C GLY A 100 -9.48 8.12 4.67
N LYS A 101 -8.72 8.23 5.76
CA LYS A 101 -8.14 9.48 6.25
C LYS A 101 -6.63 9.38 6.24
N ALA A 102 -5.95 10.30 5.58
CA ALA A 102 -4.51 10.41 5.60
C ALA A 102 -4.12 11.75 6.24
N PHE A 103 -3.29 11.67 7.26
CA PHE A 103 -2.82 12.85 7.99
C PHE A 103 -1.32 12.74 8.23
N ALA A 104 -0.60 13.77 7.77
CA ALA A 104 0.82 13.96 8.02
C ALA A 104 1.01 15.36 8.62
N PRO A 105 1.16 15.47 9.95
CA PRO A 105 1.22 16.77 10.63
C PRO A 105 2.52 17.52 10.35
N VAL A 106 3.59 16.80 10.05
CA VAL A 106 4.91 17.36 9.80
C VAL A 106 5.56 16.65 8.63
N ILE A 107 5.79 17.37 7.54
CA ILE A 107 6.59 16.94 6.40
C ILE A 107 7.75 17.93 6.30
N PRO A 108 8.87 17.65 6.96
CA PRO A 108 10.00 18.59 6.99
C PRO A 108 10.86 18.45 5.75
N SER A 109 11.47 19.53 5.33
CA SER A 109 12.58 19.50 4.39
C SER A 109 13.60 20.59 4.70
N LEU A 110 14.87 20.27 4.49
CA LEU A 110 15.99 21.16 4.71
C LEU A 110 16.89 21.11 3.48
N GLN A 111 17.18 22.27 2.92
CA GLN A 111 18.16 22.45 1.87
C GLN A 111 19.29 23.33 2.37
N TYR A 112 20.51 22.91 2.13
CA TYR A 112 21.71 23.65 2.50
C TYR A 112 22.69 23.66 1.34
N ALA A 113 23.31 24.80 1.09
CA ALA A 113 24.42 24.95 0.17
C ALA A 113 25.49 25.88 0.73
N TYR A 114 26.74 25.54 0.49
CA TYR A 114 27.88 26.40 0.78
C TYR A 114 28.68 26.65 -0.49
N ASN A 115 28.65 27.88 -0.96
CA ASN A 115 29.33 28.34 -2.18
C ASN A 115 30.63 29.03 -1.83
N LYS A 116 31.74 28.50 -2.40
CA LYS A 116 33.09 29.11 -2.26
C LYS A 116 33.86 28.97 -3.58
N GLY A 117 34.22 30.13 -4.15
CA GLY A 117 34.86 30.17 -5.47
C GLY A 117 33.97 29.53 -6.55
N HIS A 118 34.49 28.50 -7.21
CA HIS A 118 33.78 27.75 -8.23
C HIS A 118 32.94 26.58 -7.66
N TRP A 119 33.09 26.24 -6.39
CA TRP A 119 32.45 25.10 -5.75
C TRP A 119 31.17 25.46 -4.99
N SER A 120 30.20 24.57 -5.08
CA SER A 120 28.97 24.56 -4.27
C SER A 120 28.81 23.19 -3.62
N PHE A 121 28.98 23.10 -2.31
CA PHE A 121 28.72 21.88 -1.54
C PHE A 121 27.29 21.90 -1.03
N GLN A 122 26.55 20.81 -1.26
CA GLN A 122 25.12 20.80 -1.09
C GLN A 122 24.64 19.60 -0.25
N ALA A 123 23.63 19.83 0.57
CA ALA A 123 22.93 18.80 1.31
C ALA A 123 21.42 19.06 1.31
N ASN A 124 20.63 18.00 1.19
CA ASN A 124 19.18 18.02 1.29
C ASN A 124 18.70 16.88 2.19
N LEU A 125 17.79 17.21 3.10
CA LEU A 125 17.07 16.25 3.92
C LEU A 125 15.58 16.45 3.68
N ALA A 126 14.88 15.42 3.20
CA ALA A 126 13.44 15.48 2.97
C ALA A 126 12.82 14.07 2.91
N LEU A 127 11.50 14.02 2.89
CA LEU A 127 10.77 12.81 2.54
C LEU A 127 10.84 12.61 1.01
N ALA A 128 11.72 11.71 0.57
CA ALA A 128 11.94 11.44 -0.85
C ALA A 128 10.76 10.71 -1.50
N GLY A 129 9.89 10.10 -0.70
CA GLY A 129 8.70 9.40 -1.20
C GLY A 129 7.81 8.90 -0.09
N GLY A 130 6.68 8.31 -0.49
CA GLY A 130 5.66 7.82 0.43
C GLY A 130 4.52 8.81 0.66
N GLY A 131 3.42 8.32 1.20
CA GLY A 131 2.17 9.08 1.38
C GLY A 131 1.76 9.31 2.82
N GLY A 132 2.66 9.10 3.78
CA GLY A 132 2.31 9.17 5.20
C GLY A 132 1.49 7.96 5.67
N LYS A 133 0.64 8.16 6.68
CA LYS A 133 -0.28 7.14 7.21
C LYS A 133 -1.69 7.38 6.64
N CYS A 134 -2.28 6.35 6.05
CA CYS A 134 -3.68 6.35 5.64
C CYS A 134 -4.44 5.26 6.43
N THR A 135 -5.57 5.61 7.02
CA THR A 135 -6.38 4.73 7.86
C THR A 135 -7.77 4.59 7.26
N PHE A 136 -8.26 3.36 7.18
CA PHE A 136 -9.62 2.99 6.82
C PHE A 136 -10.26 2.28 8.03
N ASP A 137 -11.10 3.01 8.76
CA ASP A 137 -11.67 2.55 10.03
C ASP A 137 -12.65 1.37 9.85
N ASN A 138 -13.21 1.21 8.66
CA ASN A 138 -14.11 0.11 8.30
C ASN A 138 -13.48 -0.81 7.22
N GLY A 139 -12.15 -0.90 7.19
CA GLY A 139 -11.41 -1.71 6.22
C GLY A 139 -11.57 -1.26 4.78
N LEU A 140 -11.42 -2.19 3.86
CA LEU A 140 -11.47 -1.98 2.42
C LEU A 140 -12.47 -2.90 1.75
N GLY A 141 -12.92 -2.52 0.55
CA GLY A 141 -13.79 -3.35 -0.29
C GLY A 141 -13.20 -4.71 -0.64
N SER A 142 -11.88 -4.82 -0.72
CA SER A 142 -11.19 -6.11 -0.91
C SER A 142 -11.36 -7.04 0.29
N PHE A 143 -11.40 -6.51 1.51
CA PHE A 143 -11.63 -7.29 2.74
C PHE A 143 -13.08 -7.78 2.78
N GLU A 144 -14.03 -6.89 2.53
CA GLU A 144 -15.43 -7.24 2.49
C GLU A 144 -15.76 -8.23 1.37
N LYS A 145 -15.09 -8.14 0.23
CA LYS A 145 -15.24 -9.10 -0.86
C LYS A 145 -14.92 -10.53 -0.39
N ILE A 146 -13.80 -10.71 0.30
CA ILE A 146 -13.40 -12.02 0.84
C ILE A 146 -14.47 -12.55 1.78
N VAL A 147 -14.98 -11.71 2.71
CA VAL A 147 -16.03 -12.11 3.65
C VAL A 147 -17.32 -12.50 2.93
N SER A 148 -17.76 -11.68 1.98
CA SER A 148 -19.01 -11.92 1.23
C SER A 148 -18.97 -13.19 0.38
N GLU A 149 -17.83 -13.47 -0.26
CA GLU A 149 -17.60 -14.71 -1.02
C GLU A 149 -17.53 -15.92 -0.09
N THR A 150 -16.88 -15.79 1.07
CA THR A 150 -16.84 -16.84 2.10
C THR A 150 -18.23 -17.15 2.63
N ALA A 151 -19.03 -16.12 2.92
CA ALA A 151 -20.40 -16.29 3.40
C ALA A 151 -21.29 -17.02 2.35
N MET A 152 -21.22 -16.60 1.10
CA MET A 152 -21.95 -17.27 0.01
C MET A 152 -21.46 -18.70 -0.19
N GLY A 153 -20.16 -18.95 -0.08
CA GLY A 153 -19.57 -20.30 -0.14
C GLY A 153 -20.05 -21.20 0.99
N ALA A 154 -20.10 -20.68 2.23
CA ALA A 154 -20.59 -21.41 3.39
C ALA A 154 -22.07 -21.80 3.25
N CYS A 155 -22.92 -20.88 2.76
CA CYS A 155 -24.32 -21.18 2.48
C CYS A 155 -24.51 -22.26 1.41
N LYS A 156 -23.74 -22.20 0.31
CA LYS A 156 -23.77 -23.24 -0.74
C LYS A 156 -23.31 -24.59 -0.21
N LEU A 157 -22.25 -24.61 0.59
CA LEU A 157 -21.78 -25.83 1.22
C LEU A 157 -22.84 -26.41 2.16
N ALA A 158 -23.47 -25.58 3.00
CA ALA A 158 -24.56 -25.98 3.86
C ALA A 158 -25.73 -26.62 3.10
N GLN A 159 -26.11 -26.07 1.94
CA GLN A 159 -27.15 -26.62 1.07
C GLN A 159 -26.77 -28.02 0.53
N VAL A 160 -25.54 -28.18 0.07
CA VAL A 160 -25.05 -29.48 -0.42
C VAL A 160 -25.02 -30.51 0.69
N VAL A 161 -24.48 -30.14 1.83
CA VAL A 161 -24.31 -31.03 2.98
C VAL A 161 -25.68 -31.46 3.54
N ASP A 162 -26.62 -30.54 3.74
CA ASP A 162 -27.98 -30.86 4.19
C ASP A 162 -28.77 -31.63 3.14
N GLY A 163 -28.54 -31.40 1.83
CA GLY A 163 -29.14 -32.16 0.75
C GLY A 163 -28.70 -33.64 0.74
N VAL A 164 -27.43 -33.90 1.05
CA VAL A 164 -26.95 -35.28 1.22
C VAL A 164 -27.55 -35.90 2.48
N ALA A 165 -27.58 -35.16 3.61
CA ALA A 165 -28.12 -35.63 4.89
C ALA A 165 -29.62 -36.01 4.77
N ALA A 166 -30.38 -35.24 3.98
CA ALA A 166 -31.78 -35.50 3.74
C ALA A 166 -32.06 -36.87 3.07
N GLN A 167 -31.11 -37.39 2.26
CA GLN A 167 -31.21 -38.73 1.66
C GLN A 167 -31.16 -39.84 2.71
N TYR A 168 -30.60 -39.51 3.91
CA TYR A 168 -30.54 -40.41 5.05
C TYR A 168 -31.56 -40.08 6.14
N GLY A 169 -32.56 -39.22 5.82
CA GLY A 169 -33.61 -38.84 6.78
C GLY A 169 -33.19 -37.89 7.86
N VAL A 170 -32.03 -37.22 7.73
CA VAL A 170 -31.51 -36.28 8.71
C VAL A 170 -32.00 -34.86 8.40
N PRO A 171 -32.51 -34.10 9.41
CA PRO A 171 -32.98 -32.74 9.22
C PRO A 171 -31.85 -31.78 8.78
N ALA A 172 -32.22 -30.74 8.02
CA ALA A 172 -31.32 -29.67 7.59
C ALA A 172 -30.78 -28.89 8.82
N VAL A 173 -29.53 -29.13 9.20
CA VAL A 173 -28.89 -28.53 10.38
C VAL A 173 -28.09 -27.27 10.00
N PHE A 174 -27.37 -27.34 8.88
CA PHE A 174 -26.46 -26.27 8.48
C PHE A 174 -27.17 -25.09 7.83
N GLN A 175 -28.18 -25.33 6.99
CA GLN A 175 -28.97 -24.27 6.40
C GLN A 175 -29.74 -23.47 7.46
N SER A 176 -30.20 -24.12 8.54
CA SER A 176 -30.84 -23.40 9.65
C SER A 176 -29.90 -22.44 10.39
N LYS A 177 -28.59 -22.72 10.38
CA LYS A 177 -27.54 -21.92 11.04
C LYS A 177 -26.95 -20.84 10.13
N PHE A 178 -26.58 -21.19 8.90
CA PHE A 178 -25.93 -20.29 7.96
C PHE A 178 -26.93 -19.47 7.12
N GLY A 179 -28.18 -19.88 7.04
CA GLY A 179 -29.12 -19.34 6.07
C GLY A 179 -28.81 -19.81 4.65
N THR A 180 -29.54 -19.28 3.68
CA THR A 180 -29.43 -19.60 2.26
C THR A 180 -29.05 -18.41 1.38
N ASP A 181 -29.09 -17.21 1.95
CA ASP A 181 -28.98 -15.93 1.26
C ASP A 181 -27.60 -15.28 1.34
N GLY A 182 -26.63 -15.93 2.02
CA GLY A 182 -25.27 -15.45 2.16
C GLY A 182 -25.13 -14.17 3.01
N LYS A 183 -26.08 -13.92 3.92
CA LYS A 183 -25.98 -12.81 4.84
C LYS A 183 -24.79 -12.94 5.78
N TYR A 184 -24.12 -11.81 6.04
CA TYR A 184 -22.94 -11.77 6.89
C TYR A 184 -22.83 -10.48 7.70
N THR A 185 -22.02 -10.57 8.75
CA THR A 185 -21.46 -9.43 9.49
C THR A 185 -19.98 -9.67 9.73
N TYR A 186 -19.21 -8.62 9.92
CA TYR A 186 -17.77 -8.69 10.22
C TYR A 186 -17.31 -7.36 10.80
N ASP A 187 -16.11 -7.36 11.40
CA ASP A 187 -15.35 -6.16 11.75
C ASP A 187 -14.06 -6.13 10.96
N SER A 188 -13.66 -4.96 10.50
CA SER A 188 -12.41 -4.80 9.75
C SER A 188 -11.82 -3.41 9.91
N TYR A 189 -10.51 -3.39 9.84
CA TYR A 189 -9.71 -2.17 9.93
C TYR A 189 -8.48 -2.31 9.06
N MET A 190 -7.99 -1.18 8.53
CA MET A 190 -6.72 -1.18 7.80
C MET A 190 -6.02 0.16 7.95
N HIS A 191 -4.72 0.13 8.17
CA HIS A 191 -3.88 1.28 7.90
C HIS A 191 -2.61 0.87 7.14
N GLY A 192 -2.14 1.80 6.33
CA GLY A 192 -0.83 1.74 5.69
C GLY A 192 -0.05 3.01 5.97
N ARG A 193 1.22 2.86 6.31
CA ARG A 193 2.16 3.96 6.53
C ARG A 193 3.41 3.72 5.70
N GLN A 194 3.80 4.73 4.93
CA GLN A 194 5.00 4.67 4.10
C GLN A 194 5.77 5.99 4.23
N TYR A 195 7.00 5.89 4.71
CA TYR A 195 7.95 7.00 4.75
C TYR A 195 9.27 6.57 4.11
N TYR A 196 9.75 7.38 3.19
CA TYR A 196 11.05 7.22 2.58
C TYR A 196 11.86 8.49 2.85
N TYR A 197 12.67 8.44 3.89
CA TYR A 197 13.53 9.54 4.27
C TYR A 197 14.73 9.59 3.34
N GLY A 198 14.96 10.73 2.69
CA GLY A 198 16.07 10.95 1.76
C GLY A 198 17.06 11.96 2.29
N ILE A 199 18.33 11.59 2.32
CA ILE A 199 19.44 12.50 2.55
C ILE A 199 20.26 12.54 1.26
N SER A 200 20.34 13.70 0.62
CA SER A 200 21.18 13.92 -0.55
C SER A 200 22.39 14.76 -0.18
N ILE A 201 23.55 14.37 -0.66
CA ILE A 201 24.78 15.15 -0.57
C ILE A 201 25.43 15.20 -1.94
N GLY A 202 26.05 16.33 -2.28
CA GLY A 202 26.73 16.47 -3.55
C GLY A 202 27.50 17.77 -3.67
N ALA A 203 28.15 17.93 -4.79
CA ALA A 203 28.86 19.15 -5.13
C ALA A 203 28.59 19.56 -6.57
N ALA A 204 28.43 20.88 -6.77
CA ALA A 204 28.44 21.47 -8.09
C ALA A 204 29.75 22.25 -8.31
N TYR A 205 30.19 22.27 -9.56
CA TYR A 205 31.34 23.04 -10.00
C TYR A 205 30.93 24.00 -11.11
N LYS A 206 31.12 25.29 -10.84
CA LYS A 206 30.93 26.34 -11.83
C LYS A 206 32.13 26.37 -12.77
N VAL A 207 31.99 25.80 -13.97
CA VAL A 207 33.05 25.72 -14.97
C VAL A 207 33.40 27.12 -15.47
N ASN A 208 32.37 27.95 -15.73
CA ASN A 208 32.47 29.36 -16.08
C ASN A 208 31.19 30.09 -15.63
N ASP A 209 31.03 31.34 -15.98
CA ASP A 209 29.85 32.14 -15.56
C ASP A 209 28.54 31.70 -16.18
N ASN A 210 28.58 30.83 -17.18
CA ASN A 210 27.43 30.32 -17.91
C ASN A 210 27.15 28.85 -17.68
N PHE A 211 28.13 28.05 -17.27
CA PHE A 211 28.00 26.59 -17.22
C PHE A 211 28.46 25.99 -15.90
N ALA A 212 27.63 25.13 -15.34
CA ALA A 212 27.93 24.39 -14.12
C ALA A 212 27.55 22.90 -14.28
N VAL A 213 28.26 22.04 -13.56
CA VAL A 213 28.03 20.60 -13.48
C VAL A 213 27.84 20.18 -12.03
N TYR A 214 27.11 19.09 -11.81
CA TYR A 214 26.82 18.55 -10.47
C TYR A 214 27.01 17.04 -10.45
N GLY A 215 27.52 16.55 -9.33
CA GLY A 215 27.56 15.14 -8.97
C GLY A 215 27.17 14.95 -7.50
N GLY A 216 26.34 13.94 -7.24
CA GLY A 216 25.87 13.67 -5.86
C GLY A 216 25.25 12.29 -5.70
N VAL A 217 24.87 12.00 -4.47
CA VAL A 217 24.18 10.75 -4.11
C VAL A 217 23.07 11.06 -3.12
N ARG A 218 21.93 10.37 -3.29
CA ARG A 218 20.85 10.32 -2.32
C ARG A 218 20.84 8.97 -1.64
N THR A 219 20.90 8.97 -0.31
CA THR A 219 20.61 7.81 0.53
C THR A 219 19.15 7.86 0.90
N VAL A 220 18.40 6.77 0.71
CA VAL A 220 16.99 6.65 1.03
C VAL A 220 16.80 5.55 2.07
N TYR A 221 16.19 5.91 3.20
CA TYR A 221 15.78 4.96 4.23
C TYR A 221 14.26 4.77 4.19
N ALA A 222 13.84 3.53 3.93
CA ALA A 222 12.44 3.14 3.91
C ALA A 222 11.97 2.71 5.29
N LEU A 223 10.82 3.23 5.73
CA LEU A 223 10.12 2.85 6.94
C LEU A 223 8.63 2.72 6.60
N CYS A 224 8.18 1.48 6.41
CA CYS A 224 6.80 1.19 6.06
C CYS A 224 6.18 0.25 7.10
N ASN A 225 4.90 0.45 7.36
CA ASN A 225 4.11 -0.41 8.23
C ASN A 225 2.73 -0.60 7.62
N TYR A 226 2.28 -1.84 7.55
CA TYR A 226 0.95 -2.20 7.09
C TYR A 226 0.30 -3.06 8.16
N TYR A 227 -0.88 -2.66 8.59
CA TYR A 227 -1.67 -3.39 9.55
C TYR A 227 -3.13 -3.42 9.09
N GLY A 228 -3.74 -4.59 9.21
CA GLY A 228 -5.14 -4.73 8.92
C GLY A 228 -5.67 -6.04 9.45
N TYR A 229 -6.96 -6.06 9.74
CA TYR A 229 -7.64 -7.27 10.18
C TYR A 229 -9.05 -7.37 9.58
N VAL A 230 -9.53 -8.59 9.53
CA VAL A 230 -10.93 -8.98 9.34
C VAL A 230 -11.23 -10.00 10.42
N ARG A 231 -12.20 -9.73 11.27
CA ARG A 231 -12.54 -10.57 12.42
C ARG A 231 -14.04 -10.54 12.71
N ASP A 232 -14.46 -11.31 13.70
CA ASP A 232 -15.87 -11.43 14.13
C ASP A 232 -16.82 -11.77 12.98
N ILE A 233 -16.34 -12.61 12.05
CA ILE A 233 -17.12 -13.01 10.86
C ILE A 233 -18.27 -13.91 11.30
N LYS A 234 -19.51 -13.48 10.98
CA LYS A 234 -20.72 -14.29 11.13
C LYS A 234 -21.35 -14.50 9.76
N VAL A 235 -21.85 -15.69 9.54
CA VAL A 235 -22.65 -16.06 8.36
C VAL A 235 -24.02 -16.48 8.84
N GLY A 236 -25.06 -15.76 8.40
CA GLY A 236 -26.38 -15.89 9.02
C GLY A 236 -26.31 -15.56 10.52
N ASN A 237 -26.72 -16.51 11.34
CA ASN A 237 -26.69 -16.38 12.81
C ASN A 237 -25.45 -17.03 13.45
N MET A 238 -24.54 -17.63 12.64
CA MET A 238 -23.45 -18.46 13.14
C MET A 238 -22.10 -17.75 13.02
N PRO A 239 -21.34 -17.60 14.11
CA PRO A 239 -19.95 -17.19 14.04
C PRO A 239 -19.12 -18.23 13.26
N LEU A 240 -18.35 -17.78 12.30
CA LEU A 240 -17.62 -18.66 11.36
C LEU A 240 -16.60 -19.55 12.10
N TYR A 241 -15.98 -19.06 13.19
CA TYR A 241 -15.02 -19.85 13.97
C TYR A 241 -15.61 -21.14 14.54
N GLN A 242 -16.93 -21.16 14.85
CA GLN A 242 -17.58 -22.35 15.43
C GLN A 242 -17.59 -23.54 14.47
N VAL A 243 -17.45 -23.28 13.17
CA VAL A 243 -17.33 -24.33 12.16
C VAL A 243 -15.88 -24.72 11.91
N LEU A 244 -14.99 -23.71 11.92
CA LEU A 244 -13.57 -23.95 11.63
C LEU A 244 -12.86 -24.60 12.82
N ASP A 245 -12.99 -24.00 14.01
CA ASP A 245 -12.43 -24.50 15.26
C ASP A 245 -13.20 -23.90 16.45
N PRO A 246 -14.20 -24.61 17.03
CA PRO A 246 -15.00 -24.12 18.12
C PRO A 246 -14.21 -23.80 19.40
N THR A 247 -13.01 -24.35 19.54
CA THR A 247 -12.16 -24.13 20.72
C THR A 247 -11.41 -22.81 20.67
N LYS A 248 -11.34 -22.18 19.47
CA LYS A 248 -10.58 -20.97 19.23
C LYS A 248 -11.45 -19.88 18.59
N THR A 249 -11.88 -18.90 19.35
CA THR A 249 -12.77 -17.81 18.88
C THR A 249 -12.18 -16.97 17.73
N THR A 250 -10.86 -16.98 17.57
CA THR A 250 -10.13 -16.26 16.50
C THR A 250 -9.81 -17.16 15.30
N ALA A 251 -10.38 -18.36 15.22
CA ALA A 251 -10.05 -19.32 14.14
C ALA A 251 -10.43 -18.82 12.73
N ALA A 252 -11.40 -17.91 12.64
CA ALA A 252 -11.84 -17.32 11.38
C ALA A 252 -11.16 -15.98 11.07
N ASP A 253 -10.35 -15.46 11.99
CA ASP A 253 -9.77 -14.14 11.86
C ASP A 253 -8.62 -14.10 10.85
N ILE A 254 -8.55 -13.01 10.12
CA ILE A 254 -7.45 -12.69 9.22
C ILE A 254 -6.76 -11.44 9.76
N GLU A 255 -5.47 -11.52 10.03
CA GLU A 255 -4.69 -10.38 10.46
C GLU A 255 -3.36 -10.33 9.72
N LEU A 256 -3.00 -9.14 9.27
CA LEU A 256 -1.71 -8.81 8.68
C LEU A 256 -1.06 -7.70 9.50
N SER A 257 0.12 -7.97 10.02
CA SER A 257 1.01 -6.93 10.54
C SER A 257 2.36 -7.07 9.86
N CYS A 258 2.76 -6.06 9.08
CA CYS A 258 3.98 -6.11 8.30
C CYS A 258 4.77 -4.81 8.46
N ASP A 259 5.97 -4.92 9.03
CA ASP A 259 6.96 -3.86 9.06
C ASP A 259 7.99 -4.08 7.96
N GLN A 260 8.30 -3.02 7.22
CA GLN A 260 9.31 -3.05 6.17
C GLN A 260 10.32 -1.94 6.39
N THR A 261 11.59 -2.30 6.37
CA THR A 261 12.71 -1.35 6.44
C THR A 261 13.71 -1.62 5.33
N GLY A 262 14.37 -0.59 4.84
CA GLY A 262 15.38 -0.75 3.82
C GLY A 262 16.22 0.49 3.61
N LEU A 263 17.40 0.28 3.03
CA LEU A 263 18.33 1.33 2.65
C LEU A 263 18.62 1.23 1.16
N GLY A 264 18.61 2.37 0.49
CA GLY A 264 18.92 2.47 -0.94
C GLY A 264 19.76 3.69 -1.27
N PHE A 265 20.43 3.64 -2.42
CA PHE A 265 21.29 4.71 -2.90
C PHE A 265 20.91 5.08 -4.33
N THR A 266 20.89 6.38 -4.60
CA THR A 266 20.57 6.96 -5.91
C THR A 266 21.67 7.91 -6.30
N PRO A 267 22.60 7.55 -7.18
CA PRO A 267 23.52 8.50 -7.78
C PRO A 267 22.76 9.55 -8.60
N MET A 268 23.31 10.75 -8.67
CA MET A 268 22.71 11.88 -9.38
C MET A 268 23.78 12.67 -10.10
N ILE A 269 23.47 13.10 -11.30
CA ILE A 269 24.29 14.04 -12.09
C ILE A 269 23.39 15.17 -12.60
N GLY A 270 23.97 16.33 -12.82
CA GLY A 270 23.26 17.47 -13.34
C GLY A 270 24.16 18.44 -14.09
N VAL A 271 23.53 19.20 -14.96
CA VAL A 271 24.17 20.31 -15.69
C VAL A 271 23.22 21.50 -15.71
N ASP A 272 23.79 22.69 -15.73
CA ASP A 272 23.05 23.95 -15.83
C ASP A 272 23.78 24.90 -16.77
N PHE A 273 23.04 25.52 -17.68
CA PHE A 273 23.56 26.50 -18.64
C PHE A 273 22.70 27.78 -18.60
N LYS A 274 23.34 28.86 -18.17
CA LYS A 274 22.73 30.17 -18.03
C LYS A 274 23.29 31.13 -19.08
N THR A 275 22.42 31.80 -19.82
CA THR A 275 22.84 32.81 -20.79
C THR A 275 21.79 33.92 -20.88
N GLY A 276 22.20 35.14 -20.57
CA GLY A 276 21.31 36.31 -20.54
C GLY A 276 20.13 36.07 -19.58
N ARG A 277 18.90 36.02 -20.12
CA ARG A 277 17.66 35.77 -19.38
C ARG A 277 17.23 34.30 -19.41
N TRP A 278 17.97 33.45 -20.08
CA TRP A 278 17.65 32.04 -20.26
C TRP A 278 18.47 31.17 -19.31
N ASN A 279 17.81 30.17 -18.75
CA ASN A 279 18.47 29.11 -17.98
C ASN A 279 17.97 27.75 -18.47
N PHE A 280 18.88 26.85 -18.78
CA PHE A 280 18.61 25.48 -19.21
C PHE A 280 19.27 24.52 -18.24
N SER A 281 18.52 23.59 -17.71
CA SER A 281 19.09 22.59 -16.82
C SER A 281 18.64 21.18 -17.17
N ALA A 282 19.49 20.23 -16.84
CA ALA A 282 19.14 18.83 -16.90
C ALA A 282 19.73 18.11 -15.69
N LYS A 283 18.90 17.30 -15.04
CA LYS A 283 19.30 16.44 -13.92
C LYS A 283 18.89 15.01 -14.25
N TYR A 284 19.78 14.08 -13.99
CA TYR A 284 19.51 12.66 -14.10
C TYR A 284 19.71 11.95 -12.76
N GLU A 285 18.69 11.27 -12.30
CA GLU A 285 18.72 10.41 -11.12
C GLU A 285 18.76 8.95 -11.58
N PHE A 286 19.80 8.25 -11.19
CA PHE A 286 19.93 6.83 -11.51
C PHE A 286 18.93 6.02 -10.69
N LYS A 287 18.69 4.79 -11.11
CA LYS A 287 17.78 3.87 -10.42
C LYS A 287 18.25 3.63 -8.97
N THR A 288 17.36 3.87 -8.02
CA THR A 288 17.56 3.50 -6.62
C THR A 288 17.44 1.99 -6.48
N ARG A 289 18.52 1.34 -6.05
CA ARG A 289 18.47 -0.07 -5.67
C ARG A 289 18.25 -0.15 -4.16
N MET A 290 17.11 -0.73 -3.76
CA MET A 290 16.74 -0.88 -2.36
C MET A 290 16.32 -2.32 -2.09
N ARG A 291 16.83 -2.88 -1.00
CA ARG A 291 16.37 -4.17 -0.48
C ARG A 291 15.55 -3.92 0.78
N LEU A 292 14.26 -4.25 0.70
CA LEU A 292 13.37 -4.19 1.84
C LEU A 292 13.48 -5.48 2.64
N LYS A 293 13.64 -5.33 3.96
CA LYS A 293 13.50 -6.41 4.93
C LYS A 293 12.09 -6.38 5.47
N ASN A 294 11.38 -7.49 5.38
CA ASN A 294 10.03 -7.65 5.88
C ASN A 294 10.06 -8.37 7.22
N LYS A 295 9.34 -7.83 8.20
CA LYS A 295 8.99 -8.53 9.43
C LYS A 295 7.46 -8.59 9.46
N SER A 296 6.91 -9.77 9.12
CA SER A 296 5.47 -9.96 9.04
C SER A 296 5.01 -10.97 10.08
N VAL A 297 3.89 -10.66 10.72
CA VAL A 297 3.11 -11.59 11.53
C VAL A 297 1.75 -11.67 10.86
N ASN A 298 1.39 -12.85 10.37
CA ASN A 298 0.13 -13.08 9.68
C ASN A 298 -0.67 -14.09 10.45
N GLN A 299 -1.93 -13.80 10.70
CA GLN A 299 -2.92 -14.77 11.11
C GLN A 299 -3.81 -15.06 9.91
N THR A 300 -3.97 -16.34 9.60
CA THR A 300 -4.89 -16.84 8.56
C THR A 300 -5.90 -17.76 9.22
N PRO A 301 -7.11 -17.88 8.63
CA PRO A 301 -8.11 -18.82 9.14
C PRO A 301 -7.54 -20.22 9.32
N SER A 302 -7.77 -20.79 10.48
CA SER A 302 -7.39 -22.18 10.77
C SER A 302 -8.56 -23.07 10.37
N ILE A 303 -8.35 -23.92 9.36
CA ILE A 303 -9.37 -24.92 8.97
C ILE A 303 -9.45 -26.02 10.04
N GLY A 304 -8.46 -26.08 10.95
CA GLY A 304 -8.47 -26.94 12.13
C GLY A 304 -8.85 -28.39 11.82
N ASN A 305 -9.84 -28.90 12.52
CA ASN A 305 -10.43 -30.21 12.35
C ASN A 305 -11.80 -30.08 11.68
N LEU A 306 -11.88 -29.37 10.53
CA LEU A 306 -13.15 -29.13 9.85
C LEU A 306 -13.89 -30.44 9.55
N ASP A 307 -13.18 -31.47 9.06
CA ASP A 307 -13.75 -32.79 8.78
C ASP A 307 -14.31 -33.42 10.04
N GLY A 308 -13.57 -33.38 11.15
CA GLY A 308 -14.04 -33.87 12.43
C GLY A 308 -15.22 -33.10 12.98
N ASN A 309 -15.21 -31.76 12.84
CA ASN A 309 -16.32 -30.91 13.27
C ASN A 309 -17.59 -31.14 12.46
N LEU A 310 -17.49 -31.31 11.15
CA LEU A 310 -18.59 -31.68 10.27
C LEU A 310 -19.11 -33.08 10.62
N ARG A 311 -18.23 -34.06 10.80
CA ARG A 311 -18.60 -35.42 11.21
C ARG A 311 -19.32 -35.42 12.56
N ASN A 312 -18.79 -34.73 13.56
CA ASN A 312 -19.42 -34.64 14.89
C ASN A 312 -20.80 -33.97 14.83
N ALA A 313 -20.97 -32.94 13.98
CA ALA A 313 -22.27 -32.32 13.77
C ALA A 313 -23.29 -33.28 13.15
N TYR A 314 -22.86 -34.14 12.24
CA TYR A 314 -23.70 -35.19 11.63
C TYR A 314 -24.06 -36.29 12.61
N LEU A 315 -23.09 -36.79 13.38
CA LEU A 315 -23.35 -37.77 14.42
C LEU A 315 -24.31 -37.26 15.50
N ALA A 316 -24.15 -35.98 15.90
CA ALA A 316 -25.07 -35.33 16.83
C ALA A 316 -26.48 -35.14 16.21
N GLY A 317 -26.60 -35.05 14.90
CA GLY A 317 -27.86 -35.02 14.14
C GLY A 317 -28.49 -36.39 13.90
N GLY A 318 -27.86 -37.48 14.35
CA GLY A 318 -28.40 -38.85 14.25
C GLY A 318 -28.02 -39.58 12.96
N VAL A 319 -27.01 -39.09 12.20
CA VAL A 319 -26.46 -39.86 11.07
C VAL A 319 -25.60 -41.02 11.60
N PRO A 320 -25.84 -42.27 11.23
CA PRO A 320 -25.02 -43.39 11.66
C PRO A 320 -23.58 -43.24 11.13
N GLU A 321 -22.64 -43.68 11.90
CA GLU A 321 -21.25 -43.81 11.45
C GLU A 321 -21.22 -44.94 10.38
N ALA A 322 -20.74 -44.63 9.18
CA ALA A 322 -20.59 -45.58 8.09
C ALA A 322 -19.37 -46.47 8.26
#